data_1128093c3ef675682dd1576a917d8308
#
_entry.id   1128093c3ef675682dd1576a917d8308
#
_cell.length_a   1.000
_cell.length_b   1.000
_cell.length_c   1.000
_cell.angle_alpha   90.00
_cell.angle_beta   90.00
_cell.angle_gamma   90.00
#
_symmetry.space_group_name_H-M   'P 1'
#
loop_
_entity.id
_entity.type
_entity.pdbx_description
1 polymer ?
#
loop_
_entity_poly.entity_id
_entity_poly.type
_entity_poly.pdbx_seq_one_letter_code
_entity_poly.pdbx_strand_id
1 'polypeptide(L)'
;MIPLWKSHYSIGGKSILTLSETTEEGGADSIFSLMKKENMDKLILVEDTMIGFLEAVKRSEEQDVQLIFGLRVTLCGDSSIPKKDSKEDNCEHKIIIFAKNDSGCKRLYEIYSAAFVKGEGRLDEETLKESWSDEDLSMEIPFYDSFIFKNTMGFNNCTPHLKDFSPSFFIERNDLPFDHLIEEKVRSYCKSFNYKINLSKSIYYNKRADFEAFQAYRCICSRNFGRQSTLTRPNLDHFASREFSFESYLENKDHELTEV
;
A
#
# COMPACT_ATOMS: atom_id res chain seq x y z
N MET A 1 1.35 13.62 -9.29
CA MET A 1 1.59 12.63 -8.19
C MET A 1 0.32 11.84 -7.87
N ILE A 2 0.40 10.53 -7.63
CA ILE A 2 -0.74 9.62 -7.38
C ILE A 2 -0.98 9.51 -5.88
N PRO A 3 -2.16 9.93 -5.33
CA PRO A 3 -2.48 9.77 -3.92
C PRO A 3 -2.92 8.33 -3.63
N LEU A 4 -2.26 7.65 -2.71
CA LEU A 4 -2.58 6.31 -2.27
C LEU A 4 -3.20 6.37 -0.86
N TRP A 5 -4.52 6.31 -0.78
CA TRP A 5 -5.23 6.41 0.48
C TRP A 5 -5.29 5.07 1.23
N LYS A 6 -5.31 5.13 2.54
CA LYS A 6 -5.58 4.01 3.44
C LYS A 6 -6.68 4.36 4.42
N SER A 7 -7.76 3.58 4.44
CA SER A 7 -8.94 3.82 5.27
C SER A 7 -8.83 3.27 6.70
N HIS A 8 -7.72 2.68 7.04
CA HIS A 8 -7.44 2.00 8.31
C HIS A 8 -8.26 0.74 8.59
N TYR A 9 -9.10 0.27 7.67
CA TYR A 9 -9.76 -1.03 7.82
C TYR A 9 -8.77 -2.18 7.99
N SER A 10 -7.68 -2.16 7.24
CA SER A 10 -6.63 -3.19 7.27
C SER A 10 -5.81 -3.21 8.56
N ILE A 11 -5.95 -2.23 9.43
CA ILE A 11 -5.22 -2.13 10.70
C ILE A 11 -6.14 -2.12 11.93
N GLY A 12 -7.39 -2.52 11.76
CA GLY A 12 -8.30 -2.84 12.86
C GLY A 12 -9.30 -1.75 13.22
N GLY A 13 -9.53 -0.73 12.38
CA GLY A 13 -10.58 0.25 12.63
C GLY A 13 -10.49 1.56 11.85
N LYS A 14 -11.33 2.51 12.19
CA LYS A 14 -11.55 3.78 11.51
C LYS A 14 -11.24 4.95 12.44
N SER A 15 -10.08 4.99 13.08
CA SER A 15 -9.83 5.98 14.12
C SER A 15 -9.11 7.24 13.66
N ILE A 16 -8.48 7.24 12.47
CA ILE A 16 -7.72 8.39 11.94
C ILE A 16 -8.30 8.84 10.61
N LEU A 17 -8.48 7.91 9.65
CA LEU A 17 -9.20 8.14 8.40
C LEU A 17 -10.36 7.15 8.28
N THR A 18 -11.48 7.62 7.75
CA THR A 18 -12.68 6.80 7.56
C THR A 18 -13.30 7.00 6.19
N LEU A 19 -14.00 5.99 5.70
CA LEU A 19 -14.88 6.08 4.53
C LEU A 19 -16.28 6.62 4.88
N SER A 20 -16.59 6.84 6.16
CA SER A 20 -17.85 7.44 6.60
C SER A 20 -17.87 8.94 6.28
N GLU A 21 -19.01 9.46 5.89
CA GLU A 21 -19.19 10.90 5.63
C GLU A 21 -19.29 11.71 6.92
N THR A 22 -19.96 11.14 7.91
CA THR A 22 -20.17 11.81 9.21
C THR A 22 -19.01 11.45 10.14
N THR A 23 -18.32 12.48 10.59
CA THR A 23 -17.29 12.37 11.60
C THR A 23 -17.71 13.12 12.85
N GLU A 24 -17.45 12.56 14.02
CA GLU A 24 -17.61 13.26 15.29
C GLU A 24 -16.48 14.28 15.48
N GLU A 25 -16.74 15.36 16.20
CA GLU A 25 -15.71 16.34 16.51
C GLU A 25 -14.56 15.68 17.29
N GLY A 26 -13.33 15.82 16.77
CA GLY A 26 -12.15 15.15 17.33
C GLY A 26 -12.01 13.66 16.97
N GLY A 27 -12.89 13.13 16.11
CA GLY A 27 -12.82 11.76 15.59
C GLY A 27 -11.99 11.62 14.32
N ALA A 28 -12.20 10.51 13.59
CA ALA A 28 -11.50 10.25 12.33
C ALA A 28 -11.93 11.23 11.23
N ASP A 29 -10.98 11.68 10.41
CA ASP A 29 -11.27 12.47 9.22
C ASP A 29 -11.92 11.63 8.11
N SER A 30 -12.94 12.16 7.46
CA SER A 30 -13.57 11.52 6.29
C SER A 30 -12.72 11.73 5.05
N ILE A 31 -12.32 10.63 4.41
CA ILE A 31 -11.59 10.66 3.12
C ILE A 31 -12.43 11.40 2.07
N PHE A 32 -13.72 11.10 1.94
CA PHE A 32 -14.60 11.77 0.97
C PHE A 32 -14.77 13.26 1.24
N SER A 33 -14.87 13.67 2.52
CA SER A 33 -14.92 15.09 2.87
C SER A 33 -13.64 15.83 2.52
N LEU A 34 -12.47 15.19 2.68
CA LEU A 34 -11.18 15.75 2.27
C LEU A 34 -11.07 15.86 0.75
N MET A 35 -11.45 14.80 0.04
CA MET A 35 -11.44 14.78 -1.43
C MET A 35 -12.36 15.84 -2.02
N LYS A 36 -13.56 16.02 -1.46
CA LYS A 36 -14.53 17.01 -1.92
C LYS A 36 -14.02 18.45 -1.78
N LYS A 37 -13.30 18.75 -0.70
CA LYS A 37 -12.68 20.08 -0.50
C LYS A 37 -11.65 20.41 -1.59
N GLU A 38 -10.98 19.41 -2.12
CA GLU A 38 -9.93 19.53 -3.15
C GLU A 38 -10.44 19.21 -4.57
N ASN A 39 -11.76 19.04 -4.75
CA ASN A 39 -12.40 18.69 -6.03
C ASN A 39 -11.79 17.42 -6.67
N MET A 40 -11.47 16.43 -5.88
CA MET A 40 -10.97 15.14 -6.35
C MET A 40 -12.13 14.21 -6.68
N ASP A 41 -12.14 13.64 -7.88
CA ASP A 41 -13.18 12.76 -8.43
C ASP A 41 -12.77 11.28 -8.42
N LYS A 42 -11.54 10.97 -7.99
CA LYS A 42 -10.97 9.63 -8.02
C LYS A 42 -10.34 9.25 -6.68
N LEU A 43 -10.84 8.18 -6.07
CA LEU A 43 -10.29 7.57 -4.86
C LEU A 43 -9.41 6.37 -5.22
N ILE A 44 -8.11 6.46 -4.98
CA ILE A 44 -7.20 5.31 -5.09
C ILE A 44 -6.95 4.80 -3.67
N LEU A 45 -7.64 3.73 -3.31
CA LEU A 45 -7.61 3.13 -1.98
C LEU A 45 -6.75 1.88 -1.99
N VAL A 46 -5.67 1.87 -1.19
CA VAL A 46 -4.75 0.73 -1.09
C VAL A 46 -4.87 0.10 0.30
N GLU A 47 -5.36 -1.14 0.35
CA GLU A 47 -5.59 -1.87 1.59
C GLU A 47 -4.81 -3.19 1.65
N ASP A 48 -4.49 -3.66 2.86
CA ASP A 48 -3.84 -4.96 3.05
C ASP A 48 -4.86 -6.11 3.13
N THR A 49 -6.17 -5.80 3.11
CA THR A 49 -7.27 -6.77 3.17
C THR A 49 -8.46 -6.28 2.35
N MET A 50 -9.40 -7.19 2.04
CA MET A 50 -10.67 -6.86 1.36
C MET A 50 -11.79 -6.43 2.31
N ILE A 51 -11.51 -6.25 3.62
CA ILE A 51 -12.56 -6.01 4.65
C ILE A 51 -13.35 -4.72 4.36
N GLY A 52 -12.68 -3.64 3.97
CA GLY A 52 -13.30 -2.34 3.66
C GLY A 52 -13.83 -2.20 2.24
N PHE A 53 -13.67 -3.21 1.36
CA PHE A 53 -13.96 -3.07 -0.07
C PHE A 53 -15.44 -2.72 -0.36
N LEU A 54 -16.38 -3.46 0.22
CA LEU A 54 -17.82 -3.22 -0.03
C LEU A 54 -18.27 -1.84 0.46
N GLU A 55 -17.74 -1.37 1.59
CA GLU A 55 -18.04 -0.02 2.06
C GLU A 55 -17.42 1.03 1.15
N ALA A 56 -16.20 0.81 0.66
CA ALA A 56 -15.57 1.71 -0.30
C ALA A 56 -16.38 1.83 -1.59
N VAL A 57 -16.84 0.72 -2.16
CA VAL A 57 -17.70 0.71 -3.36
C VAL A 57 -18.99 1.51 -3.09
N LYS A 58 -19.73 1.13 -2.05
CA LYS A 58 -20.99 1.80 -1.71
C LYS A 58 -20.84 3.30 -1.51
N ARG A 59 -19.82 3.73 -0.74
CA ARG A 59 -19.57 5.14 -0.47
C ARG A 59 -19.12 5.91 -1.71
N SER A 60 -18.32 5.30 -2.56
CA SER A 60 -17.87 5.91 -3.81
C SER A 60 -19.04 6.13 -4.77
N GLU A 61 -19.97 5.17 -4.87
CA GLU A 61 -21.23 5.33 -5.64
C GLU A 61 -22.11 6.45 -5.07
N GLU A 62 -22.31 6.51 -3.74
CA GLU A 62 -23.10 7.56 -3.07
C GLU A 62 -22.51 8.96 -3.28
N GLN A 63 -21.19 9.09 -3.43
CA GLN A 63 -20.47 10.36 -3.58
C GLN A 63 -20.10 10.71 -5.03
N ASP A 64 -20.49 9.89 -6.00
CA ASP A 64 -20.11 10.02 -7.42
C ASP A 64 -18.58 10.13 -7.62
N VAL A 65 -17.84 9.29 -6.91
CA VAL A 65 -16.38 9.22 -6.95
C VAL A 65 -15.95 7.91 -7.61
N GLN A 66 -15.03 7.98 -8.57
CA GLN A 66 -14.44 6.78 -9.16
C GLN A 66 -13.53 6.07 -8.14
N LEU A 67 -13.88 4.85 -7.74
CA LEU A 67 -13.03 4.02 -6.91
C LEU A 67 -12.02 3.24 -7.75
N ILE A 68 -10.74 3.30 -7.35
CA ILE A 68 -9.69 2.37 -7.78
C ILE A 68 -9.19 1.67 -6.52
N PHE A 69 -9.52 0.37 -6.40
CA PHE A 69 -9.14 -0.42 -5.24
C PHE A 69 -7.88 -1.23 -5.51
N GLY A 70 -6.87 -1.08 -4.65
CA GLY A 70 -5.62 -1.81 -4.67
C GLY A 70 -5.50 -2.73 -3.45
N LEU A 71 -5.24 -4.01 -3.69
CA LEU A 71 -4.91 -4.98 -2.66
C LEU A 71 -3.39 -5.07 -2.51
N ARG A 72 -2.88 -4.72 -1.32
CA ARG A 72 -1.47 -4.85 -1.00
C ARG A 72 -1.22 -6.19 -0.32
N VAL A 73 -0.55 -7.10 -1.01
CA VAL A 73 -0.31 -8.47 -0.57
C VAL A 73 1.19 -8.78 -0.50
N THR A 74 1.57 -9.81 0.25
CA THR A 74 2.95 -10.29 0.29
C THR A 74 3.16 -11.35 -0.80
N LEU A 75 4.11 -11.10 -1.70
CA LEU A 75 4.64 -12.11 -2.61
C LEU A 75 5.84 -12.79 -1.95
N CYS A 76 5.98 -14.11 -2.12
CA CYS A 76 7.08 -14.91 -1.57
C CYS A 76 7.56 -15.93 -2.61
N GLY A 77 8.69 -16.57 -2.36
CA GLY A 77 9.23 -17.60 -3.24
C GLY A 77 8.41 -18.89 -3.20
N ASP A 78 7.95 -19.31 -2.01
CA ASP A 78 7.14 -20.50 -1.79
C ASP A 78 6.15 -20.27 -0.65
N SER A 79 4.86 -20.25 -0.96
CA SER A 79 3.77 -20.04 -0.01
C SER A 79 3.41 -21.29 0.81
N SER A 80 3.86 -22.46 0.41
CA SER A 80 3.64 -23.73 1.13
C SER A 80 4.46 -23.84 2.42
N ILE A 81 5.56 -23.10 2.51
CA ILE A 81 6.40 -23.05 3.70
C ILE A 81 5.67 -22.23 4.77
N PRO A 82 5.35 -22.78 5.97
CA PRO A 82 4.70 -22.01 7.03
C PRO A 82 5.50 -20.77 7.42
N LYS A 83 4.84 -19.66 7.70
CA LYS A 83 5.49 -18.36 8.00
C LYS A 83 6.50 -18.44 9.14
N LYS A 84 6.23 -19.28 10.17
CA LYS A 84 7.14 -19.53 11.29
C LYS A 84 8.45 -20.21 10.88
N ASP A 85 8.44 -20.96 9.79
CA ASP A 85 9.57 -21.73 9.25
C ASP A 85 10.20 -21.04 8.03
N SER A 86 9.61 -19.92 7.59
CA SER A 86 10.09 -19.11 6.46
C SER A 86 11.43 -18.47 6.83
N LYS A 87 12.45 -18.75 6.02
CA LYS A 87 13.78 -18.16 6.14
C LYS A 87 13.86 -16.88 5.30
N GLU A 88 14.92 -16.11 5.52
CA GLU A 88 15.23 -14.88 4.73
C GLU A 88 15.29 -15.16 3.22
N ASP A 89 15.61 -16.39 2.81
CA ASP A 89 15.68 -16.81 1.41
C ASP A 89 14.30 -16.91 0.71
N ASN A 90 13.17 -16.85 1.44
CA ASN A 90 11.83 -16.95 0.85
C ASN A 90 11.37 -15.68 0.12
N CYS A 91 12.24 -14.70 -0.04
CA CYS A 91 12.02 -13.53 -0.89
C CYS A 91 10.69 -12.76 -0.62
N GLU A 92 10.26 -12.69 0.64
CA GLU A 92 9.01 -12.02 0.99
C GLU A 92 9.10 -10.50 0.76
N HIS A 93 8.20 -9.95 -0.06
CA HIS A 93 8.08 -8.52 -0.32
C HIS A 93 6.64 -8.13 -0.65
N LYS A 94 6.32 -6.84 -0.58
CA LYS A 94 4.98 -6.33 -0.91
C LYS A 94 4.84 -6.01 -2.39
N ILE A 95 3.66 -6.31 -2.91
CA ILE A 95 3.14 -5.85 -4.20
C ILE A 95 1.76 -5.25 -3.98
N ILE A 96 1.30 -4.41 -4.91
CA ILE A 96 -0.06 -3.87 -4.94
C ILE A 96 -0.71 -4.32 -6.25
N ILE A 97 -1.90 -4.90 -6.16
CA ILE A 97 -2.67 -5.36 -7.32
C ILE A 97 -3.93 -4.51 -7.39
N PHE A 98 -4.12 -3.80 -8.51
CA PHE A 98 -5.31 -3.02 -8.80
C PHE A 98 -6.23 -3.75 -9.76
N ALA A 99 -7.54 -3.70 -9.49
CA ALA A 99 -8.56 -4.11 -10.43
C ALA A 99 -8.82 -2.99 -11.45
N LYS A 100 -8.86 -3.33 -12.74
CA LYS A 100 -9.17 -2.41 -13.84
C LYS A 100 -10.66 -2.39 -14.18
N ASN A 101 -11.38 -3.45 -13.82
CA ASN A 101 -12.78 -3.66 -14.14
C ASN A 101 -13.43 -4.67 -13.17
N ASP A 102 -14.70 -4.99 -13.35
CA ASP A 102 -15.45 -5.91 -12.50
C ASP A 102 -14.88 -7.34 -12.50
N SER A 103 -14.34 -7.80 -13.63
CA SER A 103 -13.65 -9.10 -13.69
C SER A 103 -12.38 -9.07 -12.84
N GLY A 104 -11.65 -7.96 -12.84
CA GLY A 104 -10.50 -7.73 -11.97
C GLY A 104 -10.88 -7.76 -10.48
N CYS A 105 -12.03 -7.20 -10.10
CA CYS A 105 -12.52 -7.29 -8.72
C CYS A 105 -12.75 -8.74 -8.29
N LYS A 106 -13.33 -9.59 -9.16
CA LYS A 106 -13.52 -11.02 -8.88
C LYS A 106 -12.17 -11.73 -8.71
N ARG A 107 -11.20 -11.45 -9.58
CA ARG A 107 -9.84 -11.98 -9.47
C ARG A 107 -9.13 -11.53 -8.19
N LEU A 108 -9.33 -10.29 -7.74
CA LEU A 108 -8.81 -9.84 -6.44
C LEU A 108 -9.37 -10.66 -5.28
N TYR A 109 -10.64 -11.06 -5.30
CA TYR A 109 -11.20 -11.96 -4.29
C TYR A 109 -10.56 -13.36 -4.33
N GLU A 110 -10.29 -13.89 -5.51
CA GLU A 110 -9.61 -15.19 -5.67
C GLU A 110 -8.18 -15.11 -5.12
N ILE A 111 -7.43 -14.06 -5.51
CA ILE A 111 -6.07 -13.78 -5.04
C ILE A 111 -6.06 -13.60 -3.50
N TYR A 112 -6.99 -12.81 -2.97
CA TYR A 112 -7.13 -12.61 -1.53
C TYR A 112 -7.42 -13.93 -0.80
N SER A 113 -8.34 -14.75 -1.33
CA SER A 113 -8.68 -16.04 -0.76
C SER A 113 -7.49 -17.01 -0.78
N ALA A 114 -6.75 -17.07 -1.88
CA ALA A 114 -5.54 -17.88 -1.98
C ALA A 114 -4.50 -17.45 -0.96
N ALA A 115 -4.24 -16.13 -0.84
CA ALA A 115 -3.28 -15.60 0.11
C ALA A 115 -3.64 -15.88 1.57
N PHE A 116 -4.89 -15.61 1.97
CA PHE A 116 -5.27 -15.60 3.38
C PHE A 116 -5.82 -16.94 3.90
N VAL A 117 -6.38 -17.77 3.03
CA VAL A 117 -6.90 -19.09 3.42
C VAL A 117 -5.78 -20.14 3.39
N LYS A 118 -4.88 -20.08 2.40
CA LYS A 118 -3.83 -21.09 2.18
C LYS A 118 -2.43 -20.60 2.55
N GLY A 119 -2.10 -19.35 2.23
CA GLY A 119 -0.74 -18.82 2.27
C GLY A 119 -0.37 -17.99 3.51
N GLU A 120 -1.20 -17.99 4.58
CA GLU A 120 -0.95 -17.20 5.80
C GLU A 120 -0.70 -15.69 5.51
N GLY A 121 -1.43 -15.13 4.53
CA GLY A 121 -1.31 -13.75 4.07
C GLY A 121 -0.22 -13.53 3.01
N ARG A 122 0.23 -14.61 2.36
CA ARG A 122 1.27 -14.60 1.31
C ARG A 122 0.80 -15.35 0.07
N LEU A 123 1.42 -15.03 -1.05
CA LEU A 123 1.28 -15.72 -2.34
C LEU A 123 2.67 -16.00 -2.92
N ASP A 124 2.82 -17.10 -3.62
CA ASP A 124 3.92 -17.29 -4.57
C ASP A 124 3.52 -16.88 -5.99
N GLU A 125 4.50 -16.79 -6.88
CA GLU A 125 4.28 -16.38 -8.26
C GLU A 125 3.38 -17.35 -9.03
N GLU A 126 3.46 -18.65 -8.76
CA GLU A 126 2.66 -19.68 -9.44
C GLU A 126 1.17 -19.54 -9.10
N THR A 127 0.87 -19.43 -7.80
CA THR A 127 -0.50 -19.20 -7.32
C THR A 127 -1.07 -17.87 -7.85
N LEU A 128 -0.24 -16.83 -7.92
CA LEU A 128 -0.68 -15.54 -8.48
C LEU A 128 -1.01 -15.65 -9.98
N LYS A 129 -0.22 -16.39 -10.77
CA LYS A 129 -0.45 -16.61 -12.21
C LYS A 129 -1.77 -17.28 -12.50
N GLU A 130 -2.25 -18.18 -11.65
CA GLU A 130 -3.54 -18.87 -11.83
C GLU A 130 -4.73 -17.89 -11.93
N SER A 131 -4.70 -16.79 -11.19
CA SER A 131 -5.77 -15.77 -11.17
C SER A 131 -5.39 -14.48 -11.92
N TRP A 132 -4.23 -14.42 -12.57
CA TRP A 132 -3.76 -13.22 -13.25
C TRP A 132 -4.39 -13.01 -14.62
N SER A 133 -4.63 -11.77 -14.98
CA SER A 133 -4.99 -11.33 -16.33
C SER A 133 -4.55 -9.87 -16.52
N ASP A 134 -3.71 -9.61 -17.50
CA ASP A 134 -3.26 -8.25 -17.83
C ASP A 134 -4.40 -7.33 -18.32
N GLU A 135 -5.51 -7.87 -18.78
CA GLU A 135 -6.69 -7.11 -19.18
C GLU A 135 -7.46 -6.61 -17.96
N ASP A 136 -7.49 -7.40 -16.88
CA ASP A 136 -8.32 -7.18 -15.70
C ASP A 136 -7.57 -6.57 -14.52
N LEU A 137 -6.27 -6.84 -14.42
CA LEU A 137 -5.42 -6.46 -13.29
C LEU A 137 -4.21 -5.64 -13.72
N SER A 138 -3.67 -4.86 -12.80
CA SER A 138 -2.33 -4.27 -12.90
C SER A 138 -1.56 -4.46 -11.62
N MET A 139 -0.23 -4.65 -11.74
CA MET A 139 0.68 -4.79 -10.61
C MET A 139 1.50 -3.51 -10.46
N GLU A 140 1.53 -3.03 -9.23
CA GLU A 140 2.42 -1.93 -8.83
C GLU A 140 3.35 -2.40 -7.73
N ILE A 141 4.63 -2.09 -7.85
CA ILE A 141 5.63 -2.37 -6.83
C ILE A 141 5.72 -1.14 -5.93
N PRO A 142 5.36 -1.24 -4.64
CA PRO A 142 5.42 -0.11 -3.72
C PRO A 142 6.86 0.34 -3.50
N PHE A 143 7.05 1.60 -3.15
CA PHE A 143 8.39 2.15 -2.89
C PHE A 143 9.02 1.53 -1.64
N TYR A 144 8.26 1.51 -0.54
CA TYR A 144 8.65 0.83 0.69
C TYR A 144 8.12 -0.61 0.73
N ASP A 145 8.80 -1.49 1.46
CA ASP A 145 8.49 -2.93 1.60
C ASP A 145 8.56 -3.75 0.29
N SER A 146 9.02 -3.15 -0.81
CA SER A 146 9.35 -3.88 -2.04
C SER A 146 10.63 -4.71 -1.89
N PHE A 147 10.87 -5.60 -2.84
CA PHE A 147 12.14 -6.33 -2.88
C PHE A 147 13.35 -5.39 -3.06
N ILE A 148 13.20 -4.31 -3.85
CA ILE A 148 14.27 -3.32 -4.03
C ILE A 148 14.59 -2.62 -2.70
N PHE A 149 13.55 -2.18 -1.98
CA PHE A 149 13.71 -1.61 -0.65
C PHE A 149 14.43 -2.57 0.29
N LYS A 150 13.95 -3.82 0.40
CA LYS A 150 14.53 -4.82 1.29
C LYS A 150 15.97 -5.15 0.96
N ASN A 151 16.29 -5.32 -0.33
CA ASN A 151 17.65 -5.57 -0.77
C ASN A 151 18.58 -4.37 -0.47
N THR A 152 18.09 -3.14 -0.73
CA THR A 152 18.87 -1.91 -0.48
C THR A 152 19.16 -1.72 1.00
N MET A 153 18.19 -2.03 1.87
CA MET A 153 18.33 -1.91 3.33
C MET A 153 19.00 -3.12 3.97
N GLY A 154 19.40 -4.14 3.20
CA GLY A 154 20.05 -5.34 3.70
C GLY A 154 19.13 -6.31 4.45
N PHE A 155 17.80 -6.19 4.29
CA PHE A 155 16.83 -7.08 4.94
C PHE A 155 16.59 -8.37 4.15
N ASN A 156 16.94 -8.39 2.88
CA ASN A 156 16.78 -9.52 1.99
C ASN A 156 17.78 -9.43 0.84
N ASN A 157 17.90 -10.50 0.07
CA ASN A 157 18.69 -10.52 -1.16
C ASN A 157 17.98 -11.38 -2.20
N CYS A 158 16.91 -10.84 -2.79
CA CYS A 158 16.15 -11.56 -3.79
C CYS A 158 15.73 -10.67 -4.96
N THR A 159 15.50 -11.32 -6.09
CA THR A 159 14.94 -10.68 -7.29
C THR A 159 13.82 -11.57 -7.82
N PRO A 160 12.55 -11.17 -7.67
CA PRO A 160 11.41 -11.94 -8.16
C PRO A 160 11.34 -11.94 -9.68
N HIS A 161 10.66 -12.95 -10.27
CA HIS A 161 10.42 -13.04 -11.70
C HIS A 161 9.12 -12.33 -12.09
N LEU A 162 9.17 -11.02 -12.22
CA LEU A 162 7.97 -10.19 -12.43
C LEU A 162 7.58 -9.97 -13.92
N LYS A 163 8.31 -10.56 -14.87
CA LYS A 163 8.11 -10.31 -16.32
C LYS A 163 6.71 -10.65 -16.79
N ASP A 164 6.10 -11.68 -16.23
CA ASP A 164 4.79 -12.18 -16.63
C ASP A 164 3.62 -11.26 -16.16
N PHE A 165 3.92 -10.28 -15.31
CA PHE A 165 2.94 -9.37 -14.71
C PHE A 165 3.07 -7.93 -15.21
N SER A 166 4.07 -7.62 -16.02
CA SER A 166 4.35 -6.27 -16.57
C SER A 166 4.21 -5.14 -15.54
N PRO A 167 4.89 -5.20 -14.39
CA PRO A 167 4.66 -4.27 -13.29
C PRO A 167 5.09 -2.85 -13.61
N SER A 168 4.43 -1.87 -12.96
CA SER A 168 4.96 -0.53 -12.78
C SER A 168 5.53 -0.36 -11.37
N PHE A 169 6.30 0.67 -11.15
CA PHE A 169 6.97 0.93 -9.88
C PHE A 169 6.58 2.29 -9.32
N PHE A 170 6.31 2.35 -8.04
CA PHE A 170 6.09 3.60 -7.34
C PHE A 170 7.41 4.18 -6.82
N ILE A 171 7.52 5.51 -6.85
CA ILE A 171 8.49 6.29 -6.10
C ILE A 171 7.72 7.19 -5.17
N GLU A 172 8.13 7.25 -3.91
CA GLU A 172 7.63 8.16 -2.90
C GLU A 172 8.78 9.00 -2.31
N ARG A 173 8.47 10.23 -1.91
CA ARG A 173 9.40 11.13 -1.23
C ARG A 173 8.75 11.58 0.07
N ASN A 174 9.27 11.07 1.19
CA ASN A 174 8.71 11.30 2.52
C ASN A 174 9.77 11.83 3.50
N ASP A 175 10.78 12.53 2.97
CA ASP A 175 11.90 13.14 3.73
C ASP A 175 12.65 12.14 4.61
N LEU A 176 12.75 10.89 4.14
CA LEU A 176 13.51 9.86 4.82
C LEU A 176 14.96 9.84 4.33
N PRO A 177 15.94 9.61 5.20
CA PRO A 177 17.35 9.65 4.84
C PRO A 177 17.76 8.70 3.70
N PHE A 178 16.99 7.65 3.49
CA PHE A 178 17.26 6.61 2.51
C PHE A 178 16.41 6.71 1.22
N ASP A 179 15.48 7.68 1.15
CA ASP A 179 14.60 7.82 -0.02
C ASP A 179 15.38 7.95 -1.33
N HIS A 180 16.40 8.80 -1.36
CA HIS A 180 17.22 9.00 -2.54
C HIS A 180 17.97 7.72 -2.99
N LEU A 181 18.44 6.93 -2.05
CA LEU A 181 19.14 5.68 -2.34
C LEU A 181 18.20 4.64 -2.95
N ILE A 182 16.98 4.52 -2.40
CA ILE A 182 15.98 3.59 -2.94
C ILE A 182 15.50 4.07 -4.31
N GLU A 183 15.24 5.38 -4.48
CA GLU A 183 14.84 5.97 -5.76
C GLU A 183 15.87 5.67 -6.86
N GLU A 184 17.17 5.83 -6.59
CA GLU A 184 18.24 5.49 -7.53
C GLU A 184 18.20 4.02 -7.94
N LYS A 185 18.00 3.10 -6.98
CA LYS A 185 17.90 1.66 -7.27
C LYS A 185 16.66 1.31 -8.07
N VAL A 186 15.48 1.90 -7.75
CA VAL A 186 14.25 1.73 -8.52
C VAL A 186 14.43 2.20 -9.95
N ARG A 187 14.99 3.40 -10.16
CA ARG A 187 15.25 3.96 -11.50
C ARG A 187 16.19 3.07 -12.32
N SER A 188 17.29 2.65 -11.71
CA SER A 188 18.28 1.75 -12.36
C SER A 188 17.63 0.41 -12.75
N TYR A 189 16.86 -0.19 -11.85
CA TYR A 189 16.17 -1.45 -12.12
C TYR A 189 15.13 -1.29 -13.25
N CYS A 190 14.26 -0.30 -13.15
CA CYS A 190 13.24 -0.05 -14.16
C CYS A 190 13.84 0.26 -15.54
N LYS A 191 14.93 1.00 -15.61
CA LYS A 191 15.65 1.27 -16.86
C LYS A 191 16.19 -0.02 -17.48
N SER A 192 16.71 -0.96 -16.68
CA SER A 192 17.25 -2.24 -17.18
C SER A 192 16.18 -3.17 -17.75
N PHE A 193 14.95 -3.10 -17.25
CA PHE A 193 13.84 -3.96 -17.66
C PHE A 193 12.75 -3.23 -18.46
N ASN A 194 12.91 -1.94 -18.72
CA ASN A 194 11.92 -1.08 -19.39
C ASN A 194 10.56 -1.04 -18.67
N TYR A 195 10.58 -0.97 -17.34
CA TYR A 195 9.39 -0.82 -16.53
C TYR A 195 9.02 0.65 -16.33
N LYS A 196 7.71 0.91 -16.22
CA LYS A 196 7.18 2.25 -15.94
C LYS A 196 7.38 2.64 -14.48
N ILE A 197 7.64 3.92 -14.25
CA ILE A 197 7.74 4.51 -12.91
C ILE A 197 6.64 5.57 -12.75
N ASN A 198 5.97 5.56 -11.60
CA ASN A 198 4.95 6.53 -11.24
C ASN A 198 5.33 7.20 -9.90
N LEU A 199 5.17 8.51 -9.81
CA LEU A 199 5.31 9.23 -8.55
C LEU A 199 4.03 9.09 -7.74
N SER A 200 4.13 8.61 -6.51
CA SER A 200 3.00 8.39 -5.61
C SER A 200 3.25 8.97 -4.22
N LYS A 201 2.19 9.05 -3.43
CA LYS A 201 2.22 9.49 -2.04
C LYS A 201 1.24 8.65 -1.23
N SER A 202 1.73 7.88 -0.29
CA SER A 202 0.88 7.17 0.67
C SER A 202 0.30 8.14 1.70
N ILE A 203 -1.01 8.07 1.94
CA ILE A 203 -1.76 8.96 2.83
C ILE A 203 -2.38 8.13 3.94
N TYR A 204 -1.87 8.30 5.16
CA TYR A 204 -2.33 7.59 6.35
C TYR A 204 -3.12 8.48 7.31
N TYR A 205 -3.01 9.80 7.20
CA TYR A 205 -3.72 10.79 8.03
C TYR A 205 -3.80 12.14 7.30
N ASN A 206 -4.63 13.04 7.83
CA ASN A 206 -4.93 14.31 7.18
C ASN A 206 -3.76 15.31 7.34
N LYS A 207 -3.40 15.65 8.58
CA LYS A 207 -2.40 16.68 8.88
C LYS A 207 -1.13 16.07 9.45
N ARG A 208 0.01 16.72 9.28
CA ARG A 208 1.27 16.33 9.95
C ARG A 208 1.14 16.23 11.47
N ALA A 209 0.24 17.04 12.07
CA ALA A 209 -0.05 17.00 13.50
C ALA A 209 -0.69 15.68 13.95
N ASP A 210 -1.36 14.95 13.06
CA ASP A 210 -2.05 13.69 13.38
C ASP A 210 -1.09 12.48 13.45
N PHE A 211 0.17 12.70 13.18
CA PHE A 211 1.23 11.70 13.23
C PHE A 211 1.26 10.92 14.55
N GLU A 212 1.19 11.62 15.71
CA GLU A 212 1.25 10.95 17.02
C GLU A 212 0.00 10.11 17.27
N ALA A 213 -1.18 10.59 16.84
CA ALA A 213 -2.43 9.84 16.91
C ALA A 213 -2.37 8.57 16.04
N PHE A 214 -1.81 8.67 14.84
CA PHE A 214 -1.58 7.51 13.97
C PHE A 214 -0.63 6.50 14.62
N GLN A 215 0.48 6.95 15.20
CA GLN A 215 1.42 6.08 15.91
C GLN A 215 0.78 5.36 17.09
N ALA A 216 0.03 6.09 17.92
CA ALA A 216 -0.69 5.50 19.03
C ALA A 216 -1.69 4.44 18.57
N TYR A 217 -2.45 4.74 17.52
CA TYR A 217 -3.39 3.81 16.91
C TYR A 217 -2.69 2.54 16.39
N ARG A 218 -1.58 2.68 15.69
CA ARG A 218 -0.78 1.55 15.21
C ARG A 218 -0.26 0.70 16.36
N CYS A 219 0.21 1.32 17.44
CA CYS A 219 0.63 0.59 18.64
C CYS A 219 -0.52 -0.22 19.27
N ILE A 220 -1.74 0.33 19.29
CA ILE A 220 -2.94 -0.36 19.81
C ILE A 220 -3.29 -1.56 18.94
N CYS A 221 -3.31 -1.39 17.61
CA CYS A 221 -3.68 -2.44 16.66
C CYS A 221 -2.62 -3.53 16.49
N SER A 222 -1.34 -3.20 16.74
CA SER A 222 -0.22 -4.14 16.59
C SER A 222 0.06 -4.94 17.87
N ARG A 223 -0.89 -5.01 18.80
CA ARG A 223 -0.73 -5.81 20.04
C ARG A 223 -0.65 -7.30 19.73
N ASN A 224 0.58 -7.79 19.63
CA ASN A 224 0.86 -9.22 19.66
C ASN A 224 1.31 -9.62 21.07
N PHE A 225 0.88 -10.80 21.52
CA PHE A 225 1.33 -11.39 22.79
C PHE A 225 2.86 -11.40 22.85
N GLY A 226 3.45 -10.60 23.76
CA GLY A 226 4.87 -10.60 24.08
C GLY A 226 5.72 -9.43 23.59
N ARG A 227 5.30 -8.63 22.60
CA ARG A 227 5.98 -7.37 22.20
C ARG A 227 4.98 -6.28 21.97
N GLN A 228 4.95 -5.30 22.85
CA GLN A 228 4.18 -4.07 22.64
C GLN A 228 5.06 -3.05 21.92
N SER A 229 4.60 -2.55 20.77
CA SER A 229 5.12 -1.32 20.20
C SER A 229 4.74 -0.15 21.12
N THR A 230 5.60 0.81 21.29
CA THR A 230 5.39 2.02 22.09
C THR A 230 5.68 3.24 21.22
N LEU A 231 5.27 4.43 21.66
CA LEU A 231 5.59 5.69 20.95
C LEU A 231 7.10 5.93 20.85
N THR A 232 7.90 5.40 21.78
CA THR A 232 9.37 5.46 21.74
C THR A 232 10.01 4.38 20.89
N ARG A 233 9.24 3.34 20.52
CA ARG A 233 9.62 2.28 19.58
C ARG A 233 8.49 2.12 18.60
N PRO A 234 8.28 3.10 17.72
CA PRO A 234 7.17 3.10 16.79
C PRO A 234 7.28 1.93 15.83
N ASN A 235 6.13 1.45 15.38
CA ASN A 235 6.08 0.58 14.23
C ASN A 235 6.56 1.37 13.01
N LEU A 236 7.57 0.85 12.31
CA LEU A 236 8.25 1.56 11.22
C LEU A 236 7.47 1.58 9.90
N ASP A 237 6.18 1.30 9.89
CA ASP A 237 5.38 1.25 8.64
C ASP A 237 5.43 2.56 7.84
N HIS A 238 5.74 3.68 8.48
CA HIS A 238 5.99 4.97 7.85
C HIS A 238 7.26 5.63 8.40
N PHE A 239 8.16 4.85 8.99
CA PHE A 239 9.51 5.23 9.37
C PHE A 239 9.61 6.49 10.24
N ALA A 240 8.57 6.78 11.03
CA ALA A 240 8.45 7.98 11.87
C ALA A 240 8.46 9.33 11.11
N SER A 241 8.28 9.33 9.80
CA SER A 241 8.08 10.56 9.02
C SER A 241 6.67 11.11 9.21
N ARG A 242 6.53 12.43 9.21
CA ARG A 242 5.24 13.14 9.22
C ARG A 242 4.69 13.40 7.82
N GLU A 243 5.42 13.01 6.79
CA GLU A 243 5.10 13.30 5.39
C GLU A 243 4.06 12.36 4.78
N PHE A 244 3.62 11.31 5.49
CA PHE A 244 2.54 10.41 5.05
C PHE A 244 1.14 11.01 5.32
N SER A 245 1.01 12.33 5.11
CA SER A 245 -0.22 13.10 5.35
C SER A 245 -0.82 13.61 4.04
N PHE A 246 -2.13 13.86 4.07
CA PHE A 246 -2.81 14.51 2.95
C PHE A 246 -2.31 15.94 2.74
N GLU A 247 -2.00 16.67 3.85
CA GLU A 247 -1.37 17.98 3.82
C GLU A 247 -0.07 17.97 3.00
N SER A 248 0.82 17.00 3.24
CA SER A 248 2.05 16.84 2.46
C SER A 248 1.79 16.50 0.99
N TYR A 249 0.75 15.69 0.70
CA TYR A 249 0.35 15.42 -0.67
C TYR A 249 -0.07 16.72 -1.40
N LEU A 250 -0.91 17.57 -0.78
CA LEU A 250 -1.39 18.81 -1.38
C LEU A 250 -0.25 19.79 -1.70
N GLU A 251 0.76 19.86 -0.83
CA GLU A 251 1.94 20.72 -1.06
C GLU A 251 2.80 20.23 -2.25
N ASN A 252 2.78 18.94 -2.53
CA ASN A 252 3.67 18.29 -3.49
C ASN A 252 2.95 17.70 -4.72
N LYS A 253 1.62 17.80 -4.82
CA LYS A 253 0.82 17.12 -5.86
C LYS A 253 1.22 17.46 -7.30
N ASP A 254 1.75 18.66 -7.53
CA ASP A 254 2.17 19.14 -8.84
C ASP A 254 3.63 18.76 -9.20
N HIS A 255 4.33 18.08 -8.29
CA HIS A 255 5.67 17.58 -8.60
C HIS A 255 5.62 16.49 -9.65
N GLU A 256 6.42 16.64 -10.70
CA GLU A 256 6.62 15.65 -11.74
C GLU A 256 7.93 14.85 -11.50
N LEU A 257 7.99 13.64 -12.07
CA LEU A 257 9.25 12.91 -12.14
C LEU A 257 10.16 13.63 -13.13
N THR A 258 11.19 14.27 -12.64
CA THR A 258 12.26 14.77 -13.52
C THR A 258 12.93 13.56 -14.19
N GLU A 259 12.93 13.54 -15.51
CA GLU A 259 13.76 12.60 -16.28
C GLU A 259 15.22 12.91 -15.99
N VAL A 260 15.96 11.94 -15.47
CA VAL A 260 17.42 11.99 -15.28
C VAL A 260 18.06 11.07 -16.29
#